data_0a6f0e7b939681e068e7539b356f99e8
#
_entry.id   0a6f0e7b939681e068e7539b356f99e8
#
_cell.length_a   1.000
_cell.length_b   1.000
_cell.length_c   1.000
_cell.angle_alpha   90.00
_cell.angle_beta   90.00
_cell.angle_gamma   90.00
#
_symmetry.space_group_name_H-M   'P 1'
#
loop_
_entity.id
_entity.type
_entity.pdbx_description
1 polymer ?
#
loop_
_entity_poly.entity_id
_entity_poly.type
_entity_poly.pdbx_seq_one_letter_code
_entity_poly.pdbx_strand_id
1 'polypeptide(L)'
;GTDAVNEQLVKLDTSLQSARHLIEQPADAAMIEQQLAAVGQYKQAFAAMIQAGASRDDARSKLGATADNAAARVAEVEKSMLQGDSLSAFNSVINLSKLLQQARFQVRGYTYSGKTEAEQPALDAIDNTLKYLENLPSTLPEQHTANLQQAAESLKAYRAAVRQFRDAQVASVDALQRMAAQGQILIDVSKKLTISQTIVRDTDVAHAKNTLLLATALALAFGLFAAWSITRQIVVPLGQTLKVAERIAAGDLTHNLTSKRQDELGQLQRAIQSMTLGLRELIGGISDGVTQIASAAEQLSAVT
;
A
#
# COMPACT_ATOMS: atom_id res chain seq x y z
N GLY A 1 -10.82 14.30 16.13
CA GLY A 1 -10.66 15.19 15.04
C GLY A 1 -9.26 15.30 14.44
N THR A 2 -8.58 16.40 14.66
CA THR A 2 -7.28 16.73 14.04
C THR A 2 -6.16 15.77 14.45
N ASP A 3 -6.14 15.31 15.69
CA ASP A 3 -5.11 14.39 16.20
C ASP A 3 -5.16 13.02 15.50
N ALA A 4 -6.36 12.52 15.24
CA ALA A 4 -6.54 11.26 14.52
C ALA A 4 -6.01 11.35 13.07
N VAL A 5 -6.21 12.48 12.40
CA VAL A 5 -5.66 12.70 11.04
C VAL A 5 -4.14 12.77 11.09
N ASN A 6 -3.57 13.50 12.03
CA ASN A 6 -2.12 13.58 12.22
C ASN A 6 -1.50 12.21 12.50
N GLU A 7 -2.12 11.39 13.35
CA GLU A 7 -1.67 10.02 13.63
C GLU A 7 -1.66 9.15 12.37
N GLN A 8 -2.71 9.22 11.54
CA GLN A 8 -2.76 8.46 10.29
C GLN A 8 -1.71 8.94 9.27
N LEU A 9 -1.46 10.24 9.20
CA LEU A 9 -0.42 10.80 8.33
C LEU A 9 0.99 10.38 8.77
N VAL A 10 1.24 10.27 10.07
CA VAL A 10 2.51 9.75 10.61
C VAL A 10 2.66 8.26 10.29
N LYS A 11 1.60 7.46 10.49
CA LYS A 11 1.61 6.03 10.12
C LYS A 11 1.87 5.81 8.64
N LEU A 12 1.22 6.59 7.78
CA LEU A 12 1.43 6.53 6.32
C LEU A 12 2.88 6.86 5.95
N ASP A 13 3.42 7.93 6.50
CA ASP A 13 4.80 8.36 6.29
C ASP A 13 5.80 7.26 6.69
N THR A 14 5.65 6.70 7.88
CA THR A 14 6.50 5.60 8.38
C THR A 14 6.39 4.36 7.49
N SER A 15 5.18 4.02 7.04
CA SER A 15 4.95 2.87 6.15
C SER A 15 5.62 3.08 4.79
N LEU A 16 5.54 4.28 4.22
CA LEU A 16 6.20 4.62 2.96
C LEU A 16 7.73 4.59 3.09
N GLN A 17 8.28 5.12 4.20
CA GLN A 17 9.72 5.03 4.46
C GLN A 17 10.19 3.58 4.57
N SER A 18 9.44 2.73 5.27
CA SER A 18 9.73 1.29 5.35
C SER A 18 9.67 0.62 3.98
N ALA A 19 8.64 0.91 3.19
CA ALA A 19 8.48 0.38 1.83
C ALA A 19 9.62 0.82 0.91
N ARG A 20 10.11 2.06 1.06
CA ARG A 20 11.23 2.58 0.27
C ARG A 20 12.50 1.74 0.39
N HIS A 21 12.77 1.20 1.58
CA HIS A 21 13.93 0.33 1.83
C HIS A 21 13.78 -1.08 1.25
N LEU A 22 12.56 -1.53 0.98
CA LEU A 22 12.28 -2.87 0.46
C LEU A 22 12.19 -2.90 -1.07
N ILE A 23 12.05 -1.74 -1.72
CA ILE A 23 11.88 -1.66 -3.18
C ILE A 23 13.24 -1.47 -3.85
N GLU A 24 13.62 -2.45 -4.66
CA GLU A 24 14.88 -2.46 -5.41
C GLU A 24 14.77 -1.76 -6.77
N GLN A 25 13.58 -1.76 -7.39
CA GLN A 25 13.39 -1.15 -8.70
C GLN A 25 13.45 0.38 -8.63
N PRO A 26 14.32 1.04 -9.41
CA PRO A 26 14.50 2.50 -9.35
C PRO A 26 13.21 3.28 -9.68
N ALA A 27 12.40 2.78 -10.62
CA ALA A 27 11.14 3.42 -11.00
C ALA A 27 10.11 3.39 -9.86
N ASP A 28 9.97 2.26 -9.19
CA ASP A 28 9.05 2.10 -8.05
C ASP A 28 9.55 2.87 -6.83
N ALA A 29 10.86 2.92 -6.62
CA ALA A 29 11.50 3.74 -5.61
C ALA A 29 11.19 5.24 -5.81
N ALA A 30 11.26 5.74 -7.05
CA ALA A 30 10.89 7.12 -7.39
C ALA A 30 9.40 7.41 -7.12
N MET A 31 8.51 6.43 -7.33
CA MET A 31 7.09 6.55 -6.97
C MET A 31 6.88 6.68 -5.46
N ILE A 32 7.62 5.94 -4.64
CA ILE A 32 7.58 6.08 -3.17
C ILE A 32 8.10 7.46 -2.74
N GLU A 33 9.19 7.96 -3.32
CA GLU A 33 9.68 9.31 -3.03
C GLU A 33 8.65 10.38 -3.39
N GLN A 34 7.96 10.23 -4.51
CA GLN A 34 6.85 11.13 -4.88
C GLN A 34 5.69 11.07 -3.86
N GLN A 35 5.35 9.90 -3.35
CA GLN A 35 4.34 9.76 -2.30
C GLN A 35 4.80 10.40 -0.98
N LEU A 36 6.05 10.23 -0.56
CA LEU A 36 6.60 10.87 0.63
C LEU A 36 6.55 12.40 0.52
N ALA A 37 6.93 12.95 -0.63
CA ALA A 37 6.82 14.39 -0.89
C ALA A 37 5.36 14.87 -0.81
N ALA A 38 4.41 14.13 -1.39
CA ALA A 38 2.99 14.45 -1.35
C ALA A 38 2.42 14.39 0.07
N VAL A 39 2.80 13.41 0.89
CA VAL A 39 2.44 13.34 2.32
C VAL A 39 2.97 14.55 3.07
N GLY A 40 4.23 14.94 2.82
CA GLY A 40 4.83 16.15 3.44
C GLY A 40 4.05 17.41 3.10
N GLN A 41 3.69 17.61 1.84
CA GLN A 41 2.88 18.75 1.39
C GLN A 41 1.45 18.71 1.92
N TYR A 42 0.85 17.52 2.02
CA TYR A 42 -0.46 17.35 2.63
C TYR A 42 -0.46 17.74 4.11
N LYS A 43 0.56 17.33 4.89
CA LYS A 43 0.74 17.72 6.30
C LYS A 43 0.84 19.23 6.45
N GLN A 44 1.61 19.90 5.59
CA GLN A 44 1.75 21.37 5.60
C GLN A 44 0.41 22.05 5.30
N ALA A 45 -0.31 21.60 4.28
CA ALA A 45 -1.63 22.14 3.93
C ALA A 45 -2.65 21.90 5.05
N PHE A 46 -2.63 20.73 5.69
CA PHE A 46 -3.49 20.42 6.83
C PHE A 46 -3.21 21.35 8.03
N ALA A 47 -1.94 21.59 8.37
CA ALA A 47 -1.56 22.54 9.41
C ALA A 47 -2.04 23.96 9.08
N ALA A 48 -1.89 24.40 7.83
CA ALA A 48 -2.38 25.70 7.37
C ALA A 48 -3.92 25.82 7.49
N MET A 49 -4.66 24.76 7.20
CA MET A 49 -6.11 24.70 7.38
C MET A 49 -6.52 24.86 8.85
N ILE A 50 -5.82 24.19 9.76
CA ILE A 50 -6.06 24.34 11.23
C ILE A 50 -5.80 25.76 11.66
N GLN A 51 -4.68 26.36 11.24
CA GLN A 51 -4.32 27.72 11.58
C GLN A 51 -5.33 28.73 11.02
N ALA A 52 -5.80 28.53 9.79
CA ALA A 52 -6.85 29.36 9.18
C ALA A 52 -8.16 29.25 9.98
N GLY A 53 -8.53 28.04 10.43
CA GLY A 53 -9.69 27.83 11.30
C GLY A 53 -9.58 28.63 12.61
N ALA A 54 -8.45 28.53 13.31
CA ALA A 54 -8.21 29.28 14.53
C ALA A 54 -8.23 30.81 14.31
N SER A 55 -7.63 31.29 13.22
CA SER A 55 -7.67 32.71 12.85
C SER A 55 -9.07 33.20 12.53
N ARG A 56 -9.91 32.38 11.89
CA ARG A 56 -11.32 32.69 11.62
C ARG A 56 -12.15 32.78 12.91
N ASP A 57 -11.91 31.89 13.89
CA ASP A 57 -12.64 31.89 15.15
C ASP A 57 -12.21 33.09 16.03
N ASP A 58 -10.92 33.44 16.02
CA ASP A 58 -10.41 34.67 16.65
C ASP A 58 -11.04 35.93 15.99
N ALA A 59 -11.11 35.98 14.66
CA ALA A 59 -11.76 37.07 13.94
C ALA A 59 -13.25 37.21 14.33
N ARG A 60 -13.98 36.08 14.44
CA ARG A 60 -15.39 36.10 14.89
C ARG A 60 -15.55 36.63 16.31
N SER A 61 -14.67 36.24 17.23
CA SER A 61 -14.65 36.76 18.59
C SER A 61 -14.41 38.29 18.61
N LYS A 62 -13.44 38.76 17.84
CA LYS A 62 -13.14 40.19 17.69
C LYS A 62 -14.32 40.96 17.07
N LEU A 63 -14.99 40.37 16.07
CA LEU A 63 -16.18 40.98 15.46
C LEU A 63 -17.29 41.18 16.49
N GLY A 64 -17.56 40.19 17.35
CA GLY A 64 -18.53 40.35 18.43
C GLY A 64 -18.15 41.48 19.41
N ALA A 65 -16.95 41.39 19.98
CA ALA A 65 -16.48 42.33 20.96
C ALA A 65 -16.42 43.79 20.46
N THR A 66 -15.89 43.99 19.27
CA THR A 66 -15.73 45.34 18.70
C THR A 66 -17.07 45.97 18.28
N ALA A 67 -18.01 45.18 17.74
CA ALA A 67 -19.34 45.65 17.45
C ALA A 67 -20.15 46.03 18.69
N ASP A 68 -20.02 45.23 19.75
CA ASP A 68 -20.70 45.49 21.04
C ASP A 68 -20.11 46.71 21.76
N ASN A 69 -18.78 46.90 21.74
CA ASN A 69 -18.14 48.10 22.24
C ASN A 69 -18.58 49.36 21.49
N ALA A 70 -18.61 49.34 20.16
CA ALA A 70 -19.11 50.47 19.35
C ALA A 70 -20.55 50.81 19.70
N ALA A 71 -21.41 49.80 19.79
CA ALA A 71 -22.84 49.95 20.15
C ALA A 71 -23.00 50.52 21.58
N ALA A 72 -22.23 50.05 22.56
CA ALA A 72 -22.28 50.57 23.92
C ALA A 72 -21.90 52.04 23.99
N ARG A 73 -20.84 52.47 23.28
CA ARG A 73 -20.45 53.89 23.24
C ARG A 73 -21.47 54.80 22.57
N VAL A 74 -22.09 54.35 21.48
CA VAL A 74 -23.18 55.06 20.82
C VAL A 74 -24.42 55.15 21.73
N ALA A 75 -24.79 54.07 22.43
CA ALA A 75 -25.93 54.05 23.37
C ALA A 75 -25.67 54.97 24.58
N GLU A 76 -24.48 55.12 25.08
CA GLU A 76 -24.13 56.09 26.13
C GLU A 76 -24.42 57.53 25.68
N VAL A 77 -24.02 57.87 24.44
CA VAL A 77 -24.29 59.17 23.83
C VAL A 77 -25.76 59.36 23.62
N GLU A 78 -26.49 58.35 23.09
CA GLU A 78 -27.95 58.36 22.87
C GLU A 78 -28.68 58.64 24.19
N LYS A 79 -28.37 57.93 25.25
CA LYS A 79 -28.93 58.06 26.57
C LYS A 79 -28.73 59.48 27.14
N SER A 80 -27.54 60.05 26.99
CA SER A 80 -27.25 61.42 27.42
C SER A 80 -28.02 62.47 26.62
N MET A 81 -28.23 62.26 25.31
CA MET A 81 -29.00 63.15 24.46
C MET A 81 -30.51 63.18 24.77
N LEU A 82 -31.08 62.09 25.34
CA LEU A 82 -32.47 62.06 25.81
C LEU A 82 -32.77 63.08 26.91
N GLN A 83 -31.72 63.55 27.63
CA GLN A 83 -31.85 64.53 28.70
C GLN A 83 -31.52 65.97 28.25
N GLY A 84 -31.15 66.13 26.97
CA GLY A 84 -30.77 67.43 26.40
C GLY A 84 -31.85 68.05 25.55
N ASP A 85 -31.75 69.40 25.33
CA ASP A 85 -32.75 70.16 24.62
C ASP A 85 -32.61 70.19 23.07
N SER A 86 -31.61 69.44 22.46
CA SER A 86 -31.34 69.47 21.07
C SER A 86 -31.91 68.23 20.31
N LEU A 87 -33.11 68.37 19.76
CA LEU A 87 -33.74 67.34 18.93
C LEU A 87 -32.91 66.98 17.67
N SER A 88 -32.21 67.96 17.09
CA SER A 88 -31.34 67.73 15.92
C SER A 88 -30.14 66.86 16.27
N ALA A 89 -29.46 67.13 17.41
CA ALA A 89 -28.36 66.33 17.88
C ALA A 89 -28.80 64.91 18.23
N PHE A 90 -29.93 64.73 18.89
CA PHE A 90 -30.53 63.43 19.20
C PHE A 90 -30.82 62.64 17.90
N ASN A 91 -31.46 63.21 16.91
CA ASN A 91 -31.72 62.56 15.61
C ASN A 91 -30.46 62.13 14.89
N SER A 92 -29.37 62.90 15.02
CA SER A 92 -28.06 62.51 14.45
C SER A 92 -27.48 61.28 15.12
N VAL A 93 -27.57 61.15 16.45
CA VAL A 93 -27.17 59.95 17.17
C VAL A 93 -28.03 58.70 16.85
N ILE A 94 -29.35 58.91 16.74
CA ILE A 94 -30.27 57.83 16.25
C ILE A 94 -29.89 57.32 14.87
N ASN A 95 -29.54 58.21 13.96
CA ASN A 95 -29.05 57.81 12.63
C ASN A 95 -27.74 57.04 12.69
N LEU A 96 -26.80 57.42 13.54
CA LEU A 96 -25.57 56.64 13.78
C LEU A 96 -25.91 55.23 14.29
N SER A 97 -26.84 55.12 15.30
CA SER A 97 -27.28 53.83 15.84
C SER A 97 -27.86 52.94 14.74
N LYS A 98 -28.68 53.49 13.82
CA LYS A 98 -29.25 52.78 12.66
C LYS A 98 -28.16 52.27 11.71
N LEU A 99 -27.18 53.12 11.34
CA LEU A 99 -26.07 52.77 10.47
C LEU A 99 -25.21 51.66 11.09
N LEU A 100 -24.95 51.73 12.38
CA LEU A 100 -24.23 50.69 13.13
C LEU A 100 -25.00 49.36 13.10
N GLN A 101 -26.31 49.36 13.31
CA GLN A 101 -27.12 48.15 13.23
C GLN A 101 -27.12 47.54 11.80
N GLN A 102 -27.15 48.39 10.78
CA GLN A 102 -27.06 47.99 9.39
C GLN A 102 -25.68 47.33 9.10
N ALA A 103 -24.58 47.92 9.60
CA ALA A 103 -23.24 47.36 9.47
C ALA A 103 -23.14 45.98 10.15
N ARG A 104 -23.68 45.85 11.38
CA ARG A 104 -23.76 44.57 12.10
C ARG A 104 -24.54 43.50 11.33
N PHE A 105 -25.64 43.91 10.69
CA PHE A 105 -26.47 42.99 9.88
C PHE A 105 -25.68 42.48 8.66
N GLN A 106 -25.03 43.37 7.91
CA GLN A 106 -24.25 42.99 6.73
C GLN A 106 -23.08 42.10 7.09
N VAL A 107 -22.31 42.45 8.14
CA VAL A 107 -21.18 41.64 8.61
C VAL A 107 -21.64 40.25 9.10
N ARG A 108 -22.75 40.17 9.82
CA ARG A 108 -23.33 38.89 10.22
C ARG A 108 -23.72 38.05 9.00
N GLY A 109 -24.37 38.64 7.98
CA GLY A 109 -24.67 37.98 6.73
C GLY A 109 -23.44 37.44 6.01
N TYR A 110 -22.37 38.22 5.97
CA TYR A 110 -21.09 37.81 5.41
C TYR A 110 -20.45 36.64 6.20
N THR A 111 -20.31 36.79 7.50
CA THR A 111 -19.62 35.76 8.33
C THR A 111 -20.43 34.45 8.46
N TYR A 112 -21.76 34.51 8.26
CA TYR A 112 -22.62 33.32 8.21
C TYR A 112 -22.55 32.63 6.85
N SER A 113 -22.64 33.40 5.75
CA SER A 113 -22.64 32.84 4.39
C SER A 113 -21.25 32.42 3.90
N GLY A 114 -20.20 33.10 4.34
CA GLY A 114 -18.83 32.95 3.83
C GLY A 114 -18.67 33.32 2.35
N LYS A 115 -19.71 33.94 1.72
CA LYS A 115 -19.70 34.28 0.30
C LYS A 115 -18.91 35.57 0.04
N THR A 116 -18.00 35.51 -0.93
CA THR A 116 -17.17 36.67 -1.32
C THR A 116 -17.98 37.90 -1.72
N GLU A 117 -19.16 37.70 -2.33
CA GLU A 117 -20.03 38.79 -2.76
C GLU A 117 -20.62 39.57 -1.57
N ALA A 118 -20.68 39.00 -0.38
CA ALA A 118 -21.19 39.65 0.82
C ALA A 118 -20.12 40.46 1.57
N GLU A 119 -18.84 40.33 1.21
CA GLU A 119 -17.73 41.04 1.86
C GLU A 119 -17.82 42.54 1.64
N GLN A 120 -17.90 42.97 0.39
CA GLN A 120 -17.88 44.39 0.03
C GLN A 120 -19.06 45.14 0.66
N PRO A 121 -20.31 44.65 0.59
CA PRO A 121 -21.44 45.30 1.31
C PRO A 121 -21.23 45.42 2.82
N ALA A 122 -20.54 44.45 3.44
CA ALA A 122 -20.22 44.53 4.87
C ALA A 122 -19.17 45.59 5.20
N LEU A 123 -18.12 45.71 4.37
CA LEU A 123 -17.09 46.74 4.52
C LEU A 123 -17.68 48.12 4.24
N ASP A 124 -18.49 48.29 3.18
CA ASP A 124 -19.11 49.56 2.82
C ASP A 124 -20.07 50.08 3.92
N ALA A 125 -20.81 49.17 4.56
CA ALA A 125 -21.66 49.52 5.68
C ALA A 125 -20.89 50.05 6.89
N ILE A 126 -19.72 49.45 7.20
CA ILE A 126 -18.83 49.91 8.25
C ILE A 126 -18.22 51.28 7.85
N ASP A 127 -17.71 51.40 6.61
CA ASP A 127 -17.08 52.61 6.13
C ASP A 127 -18.08 53.80 6.09
N ASN A 128 -19.34 53.56 5.70
CA ASN A 128 -20.41 54.57 5.76
C ASN A 128 -20.70 54.97 7.23
N THR A 129 -20.68 54.03 8.17
CA THR A 129 -20.87 54.35 9.59
C THR A 129 -19.71 55.15 10.14
N LEU A 130 -18.46 54.78 9.80
CA LEU A 130 -17.25 55.54 10.20
C LEU A 130 -17.28 56.98 9.64
N LYS A 131 -17.59 57.13 8.34
CA LYS A 131 -17.67 58.44 7.68
C LYS A 131 -18.74 59.32 8.34
N TYR A 132 -19.90 58.74 8.68
CA TYR A 132 -20.95 59.45 9.38
C TYR A 132 -20.48 59.90 10.77
N LEU A 133 -19.85 59.00 11.49
CA LEU A 133 -19.32 59.26 12.82
C LEU A 133 -18.25 60.39 12.87
N GLU A 134 -17.34 60.41 11.88
CA GLU A 134 -16.29 61.43 11.76
C GLU A 134 -16.85 62.87 11.57
N ASN A 135 -18.03 62.98 10.99
CA ASN A 135 -18.70 64.26 10.78
C ASN A 135 -19.63 64.69 11.92
N LEU A 136 -19.89 63.80 12.89
CA LEU A 136 -20.81 64.07 14.00
C LEU A 136 -20.28 65.09 15.05
N PRO A 137 -19.00 65.07 15.43
CA PRO A 137 -18.49 65.91 16.51
C PRO A 137 -18.75 67.41 16.30
N SER A 138 -18.83 67.90 15.08
CA SER A 138 -19.11 69.31 14.78
C SER A 138 -20.55 69.75 15.14
N THR A 139 -21.44 68.76 15.38
CA THR A 139 -22.86 69.02 15.68
C THR A 139 -23.28 68.63 17.07
N LEU A 140 -22.36 68.02 17.87
CA LEU A 140 -22.64 67.46 19.20
C LEU A 140 -21.83 68.20 20.29
N PRO A 141 -22.32 68.27 21.55
CA PRO A 141 -21.55 68.81 22.66
C PRO A 141 -20.24 68.06 22.89
N GLU A 142 -19.15 68.81 23.29
CA GLU A 142 -17.82 68.27 23.51
C GLU A 142 -17.77 67.10 24.48
N GLN A 143 -18.67 67.08 25.46
CA GLN A 143 -18.74 65.99 26.46
C GLN A 143 -18.91 64.59 25.86
N HIS A 144 -19.36 64.47 24.61
CA HIS A 144 -19.58 63.19 23.89
C HIS A 144 -18.39 62.79 23.02
N THR A 145 -17.39 63.65 22.83
CA THR A 145 -16.24 63.42 21.96
C THR A 145 -15.50 62.14 22.29
N ALA A 146 -15.27 61.89 23.60
CA ALA A 146 -14.55 60.71 24.04
C ALA A 146 -15.29 59.38 23.69
N ASN A 147 -16.60 59.33 23.88
CA ASN A 147 -17.42 58.17 23.53
C ASN A 147 -17.48 57.94 21.99
N LEU A 148 -17.58 59.03 21.21
CA LEU A 148 -17.57 58.96 19.75
C LEU A 148 -16.22 58.51 19.21
N GLN A 149 -15.11 58.99 19.76
CA GLN A 149 -13.77 58.49 19.43
C GLN A 149 -13.58 57.02 19.76
N GLN A 150 -14.01 56.54 20.94
CA GLN A 150 -13.99 55.11 21.28
C GLN A 150 -14.87 54.29 20.37
N ALA A 151 -16.04 54.76 19.95
CA ALA A 151 -16.88 54.12 18.97
C ALA A 151 -16.17 54.01 17.60
N ALA A 152 -15.48 55.10 17.17
CA ALA A 152 -14.70 55.08 15.91
C ALA A 152 -13.56 54.06 15.95
N GLU A 153 -12.79 54.02 17.05
CA GLU A 153 -11.73 53.01 17.21
C GLU A 153 -12.27 51.58 17.24
N SER A 154 -13.41 51.36 17.89
CA SER A 154 -14.11 50.05 17.87
C SER A 154 -14.57 49.65 16.45
N LEU A 155 -15.08 50.61 15.68
CA LEU A 155 -15.49 50.36 14.26
C LEU A 155 -14.29 50.11 13.35
N LYS A 156 -13.16 50.81 13.54
CA LYS A 156 -11.91 50.51 12.83
C LYS A 156 -11.41 49.08 13.14
N ALA A 157 -11.44 48.70 14.42
CA ALA A 157 -11.12 47.33 14.86
C ALA A 157 -12.11 46.31 14.29
N TYR A 158 -13.42 46.64 14.21
CA TYR A 158 -14.47 45.82 13.60
C TYR A 158 -14.17 45.59 12.10
N ARG A 159 -13.80 46.66 11.37
CA ARG A 159 -13.39 46.54 9.98
C ARG A 159 -12.14 45.68 9.77
N ALA A 160 -11.15 45.81 10.66
CA ALA A 160 -9.94 44.95 10.66
C ALA A 160 -10.28 43.48 10.89
N ALA A 161 -11.23 43.20 11.80
CA ALA A 161 -11.67 41.84 12.08
C ALA A 161 -12.45 41.21 10.89
N VAL A 162 -13.21 42.00 10.12
CA VAL A 162 -13.84 41.54 8.84
C VAL A 162 -12.76 41.12 7.85
N ARG A 163 -11.70 41.90 7.69
CA ARG A 163 -10.56 41.57 6.82
C ARG A 163 -9.83 40.30 7.31
N GLN A 164 -9.58 40.20 8.59
CA GLN A 164 -8.96 38.99 9.19
C GLN A 164 -9.82 37.75 8.92
N PHE A 165 -11.13 37.85 9.04
CA PHE A 165 -12.06 36.77 8.71
C PHE A 165 -11.95 36.35 7.24
N ARG A 166 -11.92 37.33 6.30
CA ARG A 166 -11.70 37.10 4.87
C ARG A 166 -10.40 36.36 4.62
N ASP A 167 -9.29 36.87 5.16
CA ASP A 167 -7.95 36.29 4.91
C ASP A 167 -7.88 34.87 5.44
N ALA A 168 -8.48 34.57 6.59
CA ALA A 168 -8.59 33.23 7.14
C ALA A 168 -9.48 32.31 6.25
N GLN A 169 -10.55 32.84 5.68
CA GLN A 169 -11.42 32.08 4.77
C GLN A 169 -10.66 31.72 3.48
N VAL A 170 -9.96 32.66 2.87
CA VAL A 170 -9.13 32.43 1.67
C VAL A 170 -8.04 31.40 1.96
N ALA A 171 -7.33 31.56 3.08
CA ALA A 171 -6.30 30.59 3.49
C ALA A 171 -6.85 29.18 3.71
N SER A 172 -8.07 29.07 4.26
CA SER A 172 -8.73 27.77 4.46
C SER A 172 -9.07 27.10 3.11
N VAL A 173 -9.61 27.85 2.15
CA VAL A 173 -9.94 27.33 0.81
C VAL A 173 -8.67 26.89 0.07
N ASP A 174 -7.61 27.70 0.09
CA ASP A 174 -6.33 27.35 -0.53
C ASP A 174 -5.71 26.08 0.11
N ALA A 175 -5.74 25.99 1.43
CA ALA A 175 -5.26 24.81 2.13
C ALA A 175 -6.03 23.54 1.73
N LEU A 176 -7.37 23.62 1.64
CA LEU A 176 -8.20 22.50 1.19
C LEU A 176 -7.91 22.08 -0.26
N GLN A 177 -7.69 23.05 -1.15
CA GLN A 177 -7.32 22.76 -2.54
C GLN A 177 -5.97 22.05 -2.63
N ARG A 178 -4.97 22.51 -1.86
CA ARG A 178 -3.65 21.84 -1.77
C ARG A 178 -3.78 20.43 -1.22
N MET A 179 -4.55 20.23 -0.15
CA MET A 179 -4.80 18.90 0.40
C MET A 179 -5.44 17.97 -0.65
N ALA A 180 -6.45 18.44 -1.37
CA ALA A 180 -7.10 17.67 -2.43
C ALA A 180 -6.12 17.28 -3.55
N ALA A 181 -5.29 18.23 -4.01
CA ALA A 181 -4.28 17.98 -5.03
C ALA A 181 -3.25 16.93 -4.59
N GLN A 182 -2.74 17.03 -3.36
CA GLN A 182 -1.78 16.06 -2.83
C GLN A 182 -2.44 14.69 -2.60
N GLY A 183 -3.69 14.66 -2.13
CA GLY A 183 -4.47 13.44 -2.00
C GLY A 183 -4.64 12.71 -3.34
N GLN A 184 -4.91 13.46 -4.43
CA GLN A 184 -5.01 12.89 -5.77
C GLN A 184 -3.67 12.28 -6.24
N ILE A 185 -2.56 12.99 -6.01
CA ILE A 185 -1.21 12.47 -6.33
C ILE A 185 -0.96 11.15 -5.58
N LEU A 186 -1.28 11.08 -4.30
CA LEU A 186 -1.12 9.86 -3.49
C LEU A 186 -1.91 8.68 -4.09
N ILE A 187 -3.17 8.91 -4.48
CA ILE A 187 -4.02 7.89 -5.09
C ILE A 187 -3.45 7.43 -6.44
N ASP A 188 -3.07 8.36 -7.32
CA ASP A 188 -2.62 8.04 -8.68
C ASP A 188 -1.27 7.33 -8.67
N VAL A 189 -0.33 7.77 -7.83
CA VAL A 189 0.97 7.11 -7.68
C VAL A 189 0.82 5.73 -7.03
N SER A 190 -0.06 5.58 -6.03
CA SER A 190 -0.36 4.29 -5.42
C SER A 190 -0.92 3.28 -6.43
N LYS A 191 -1.84 3.72 -7.30
CA LYS A 191 -2.35 2.87 -8.39
C LYS A 191 -1.24 2.43 -9.35
N LYS A 192 -0.38 3.37 -9.78
CA LYS A 192 0.75 3.06 -10.67
C LYS A 192 1.72 2.07 -10.03
N LEU A 193 2.07 2.27 -8.77
CA LEU A 193 2.93 1.36 -8.02
C LEU A 193 2.31 -0.03 -7.90
N THR A 194 1.02 -0.13 -7.60
CA THR A 194 0.30 -1.41 -7.52
C THR A 194 0.33 -2.15 -8.86
N ILE A 195 0.12 -1.44 -9.98
CA ILE A 195 0.19 -2.04 -11.33
C ILE A 195 1.62 -2.54 -11.61
N SER A 196 2.65 -1.73 -11.34
CA SER A 196 4.05 -2.10 -11.52
C SER A 196 4.40 -3.37 -10.74
N GLN A 197 4.09 -3.41 -9.45
CA GLN A 197 4.35 -4.56 -8.59
C GLN A 197 3.55 -5.82 -9.00
N THR A 198 2.35 -5.65 -9.55
CA THR A 198 1.56 -6.78 -10.07
C THR A 198 2.22 -7.38 -11.31
N ILE A 199 2.72 -6.56 -12.23
CA ILE A 199 3.43 -7.03 -13.44
C ILE A 199 4.70 -7.79 -13.05
N VAL A 200 5.50 -7.26 -12.12
CA VAL A 200 6.72 -7.93 -11.63
C VAL A 200 6.37 -9.29 -11.03
N ARG A 201 5.41 -9.34 -10.12
CA ARG A 201 4.97 -10.58 -9.49
C ARG A 201 4.49 -11.61 -10.52
N ASP A 202 3.70 -11.21 -11.51
CA ASP A 202 3.15 -12.13 -12.51
C ASP A 202 4.26 -12.69 -13.42
N THR A 203 5.28 -11.87 -13.71
CA THR A 203 6.50 -12.31 -14.43
C THR A 203 7.30 -13.32 -13.61
N ASP A 204 7.53 -13.04 -12.33
CA ASP A 204 8.27 -13.95 -11.43
C ASP A 204 7.54 -15.29 -11.23
N VAL A 205 6.21 -15.26 -11.09
CA VAL A 205 5.38 -16.46 -11.02
C VAL A 205 5.46 -17.27 -12.30
N ALA A 206 5.45 -16.63 -13.49
CA ALA A 206 5.60 -17.30 -14.76
C ALA A 206 6.99 -17.97 -14.89
N HIS A 207 8.07 -17.29 -14.50
CA HIS A 207 9.42 -17.85 -14.48
C HIS A 207 9.53 -19.03 -13.50
N ALA A 208 9.01 -18.89 -12.28
CA ALA A 208 9.00 -19.98 -11.29
C ALA A 208 8.24 -21.20 -11.79
N LYS A 209 7.06 -21.00 -12.40
CA LYS A 209 6.26 -22.09 -13.01
C LYS A 209 7.02 -22.81 -14.12
N ASN A 210 7.67 -22.08 -15.03
CA ASN A 210 8.44 -22.67 -16.12
C ASN A 210 9.65 -23.46 -15.59
N THR A 211 10.35 -22.93 -14.59
CA THR A 211 11.46 -23.63 -13.94
C THR A 211 11.01 -24.93 -13.27
N LEU A 212 9.87 -24.90 -12.57
CA LEU A 212 9.29 -26.10 -11.94
C LEU A 212 8.88 -27.13 -12.97
N LEU A 213 8.24 -26.74 -14.08
CA LEU A 213 7.86 -27.63 -15.16
C LEU A 213 9.10 -28.30 -15.78
N LEU A 214 10.14 -27.52 -16.06
CA LEU A 214 11.41 -28.04 -16.61
C LEU A 214 12.06 -29.05 -15.64
N ALA A 215 12.17 -28.70 -14.37
CA ALA A 215 12.74 -29.57 -13.34
C ALA A 215 11.95 -30.89 -13.20
N THR A 216 10.61 -30.82 -13.23
CA THR A 216 9.74 -31.99 -13.19
C THR A 216 9.92 -32.89 -14.43
N ALA A 217 9.98 -32.30 -15.63
CA ALA A 217 10.22 -33.02 -16.86
C ALA A 217 11.59 -33.73 -16.86
N LEU A 218 12.64 -33.07 -16.40
CA LEU A 218 13.98 -33.65 -16.25
C LEU A 218 13.99 -34.81 -15.22
N ALA A 219 13.32 -34.65 -14.08
CA ALA A 219 13.22 -35.69 -13.07
C ALA A 219 12.49 -36.94 -13.59
N LEU A 220 11.38 -36.74 -14.33
CA LEU A 220 10.67 -37.86 -14.99
C LEU A 220 11.53 -38.55 -16.04
N ALA A 221 12.20 -37.79 -16.90
CA ALA A 221 13.09 -38.36 -17.92
C ALA A 221 14.22 -39.18 -17.28
N PHE A 222 14.83 -38.65 -16.21
CA PHE A 222 15.87 -39.36 -15.46
C PHE A 222 15.34 -40.62 -14.78
N GLY A 223 14.16 -40.56 -14.17
CA GLY A 223 13.50 -41.72 -13.56
C GLY A 223 13.19 -42.83 -14.59
N LEU A 224 12.65 -42.47 -15.75
CA LEU A 224 12.39 -43.41 -16.84
C LEU A 224 13.68 -44.03 -17.41
N PHE A 225 14.74 -43.20 -17.58
CA PHE A 225 16.05 -43.68 -18.01
C PHE A 225 16.68 -44.64 -16.99
N ALA A 226 16.60 -44.33 -15.72
CA ALA A 226 17.11 -45.21 -14.64
C ALA A 226 16.34 -46.53 -14.60
N ALA A 227 15.01 -46.51 -14.67
CA ALA A 227 14.17 -47.70 -14.71
C ALA A 227 14.48 -48.59 -15.94
N TRP A 228 14.62 -47.97 -17.12
CA TRP A 228 14.99 -48.70 -18.34
C TRP A 228 16.43 -49.33 -18.20
N SER A 229 17.35 -48.58 -17.68
CA SER A 229 18.75 -48.99 -17.48
C SER A 229 18.83 -50.19 -16.50
N ILE A 230 18.14 -50.12 -15.36
CA ILE A 230 18.08 -51.17 -14.36
C ILE A 230 17.44 -52.44 -14.98
N THR A 231 16.31 -52.29 -15.64
CA THR A 231 15.63 -53.44 -16.30
C THR A 231 16.54 -54.10 -17.29
N ARG A 232 17.23 -53.36 -18.14
CA ARG A 232 18.09 -53.94 -19.22
C ARG A 232 19.39 -54.51 -18.67
N GLN A 233 20.00 -53.90 -17.63
CA GLN A 233 21.31 -54.33 -17.14
C GLN A 233 21.25 -55.36 -16.00
N ILE A 234 20.13 -55.42 -15.27
CA ILE A 234 20.00 -56.28 -14.13
C ILE A 234 18.86 -57.29 -14.29
N VAL A 235 17.63 -56.81 -14.50
CA VAL A 235 16.43 -57.68 -14.48
C VAL A 235 16.46 -58.74 -15.62
N VAL A 236 16.77 -58.30 -16.86
CA VAL A 236 16.78 -59.18 -18.03
C VAL A 236 17.86 -60.25 -17.91
N PRO A 237 19.15 -59.95 -17.60
CA PRO A 237 20.18 -60.98 -17.46
C PRO A 237 19.95 -61.90 -16.22
N LEU A 238 19.40 -61.41 -15.12
CA LEU A 238 19.02 -62.20 -13.99
C LEU A 238 17.95 -63.23 -14.31
N GLY A 239 16.90 -62.79 -15.08
CA GLY A 239 15.85 -63.68 -15.55
C GLY A 239 16.37 -64.75 -16.54
N GLN A 240 17.35 -64.42 -17.35
CA GLN A 240 18.04 -65.43 -18.23
C GLN A 240 18.82 -66.44 -17.39
N THR A 241 19.54 -66.00 -16.40
CA THR A 241 20.30 -66.85 -15.50
C THR A 241 19.40 -67.81 -14.71
N LEU A 242 18.26 -67.28 -14.20
CA LEU A 242 17.25 -68.10 -13.54
C LEU A 242 16.67 -69.18 -14.46
N LYS A 243 16.30 -68.88 -15.68
CA LYS A 243 15.80 -69.86 -16.69
C LYS A 243 16.80 -70.98 -16.96
N VAL A 244 18.09 -70.65 -17.04
CA VAL A 244 19.13 -71.67 -17.27
C VAL A 244 19.26 -72.57 -16.01
N ALA A 245 19.23 -71.98 -14.81
CA ALA A 245 19.27 -72.76 -13.59
C ALA A 245 18.06 -73.70 -13.44
N GLU A 246 16.83 -73.25 -13.82
CA GLU A 246 15.62 -74.07 -13.85
C GLU A 246 15.74 -75.25 -14.84
N ARG A 247 16.33 -75.03 -16.03
CA ARG A 247 16.57 -76.10 -17.01
C ARG A 247 17.57 -77.15 -16.47
N ILE A 248 18.67 -76.68 -15.88
CA ILE A 248 19.63 -77.56 -15.23
C ILE A 248 18.96 -78.43 -14.16
N ALA A 249 18.11 -77.82 -13.34
CA ALA A 249 17.33 -78.54 -12.32
C ALA A 249 16.36 -79.58 -12.92
N ALA A 250 15.83 -79.31 -14.12
CA ALA A 250 15.00 -80.24 -14.90
C ALA A 250 15.78 -81.32 -15.65
N GLY A 251 17.11 -81.32 -15.56
CA GLY A 251 17.97 -82.27 -16.22
C GLY A 251 18.44 -81.89 -17.63
N ASP A 252 18.04 -80.73 -18.11
CA ASP A 252 18.49 -80.25 -19.42
C ASP A 252 19.84 -79.49 -19.27
N LEU A 253 20.91 -80.22 -19.50
CA LEU A 253 22.27 -79.76 -19.46
C LEU A 253 22.82 -79.28 -20.83
N THR A 254 21.95 -79.21 -21.89
CA THR A 254 22.43 -78.90 -23.25
C THR A 254 22.80 -77.46 -23.49
N HIS A 255 22.30 -76.53 -22.61
CA HIS A 255 22.49 -75.10 -22.79
C HIS A 255 23.76 -74.60 -22.12
N ASN A 256 24.48 -73.70 -22.84
CA ASN A 256 25.68 -73.02 -22.31
C ASN A 256 25.37 -71.58 -21.99
N LEU A 257 25.76 -71.14 -20.78
CA LEU A 257 25.59 -69.76 -20.34
C LEU A 257 26.97 -69.05 -20.45
N THR A 258 27.23 -68.36 -21.56
CA THR A 258 28.48 -67.61 -21.73
C THR A 258 28.26 -66.15 -21.28
N SER A 259 29.05 -65.68 -20.33
CA SER A 259 29.00 -64.31 -19.85
C SER A 259 30.31 -63.60 -20.09
N LYS A 260 30.24 -62.42 -20.72
CA LYS A 260 31.38 -61.47 -20.85
C LYS A 260 31.40 -60.41 -19.75
N ARG A 261 30.46 -60.47 -18.78
CA ARG A 261 30.33 -59.49 -17.71
C ARG A 261 31.40 -59.74 -16.65
N GLN A 262 31.87 -58.62 -16.05
CA GLN A 262 32.90 -58.68 -14.99
C GLN A 262 32.31 -58.35 -13.59
N ASP A 263 31.01 -58.04 -13.52
CA ASP A 263 30.29 -57.77 -12.28
C ASP A 263 29.85 -59.05 -11.57
N GLU A 264 29.13 -58.88 -10.44
CA GLU A 264 28.63 -59.98 -9.60
C GLU A 264 27.68 -60.91 -10.37
N LEU A 265 26.89 -60.33 -11.29
CA LEU A 265 25.97 -61.12 -12.14
C LEU A 265 26.74 -61.97 -13.13
N GLY A 266 27.83 -61.42 -13.70
CA GLY A 266 28.76 -62.18 -14.53
C GLY A 266 29.48 -63.31 -13.75
N GLN A 267 29.82 -63.09 -12.49
CA GLN A 267 30.34 -64.16 -11.61
C GLN A 267 29.33 -65.26 -11.38
N LEU A 268 28.09 -64.89 -11.08
CA LEU A 268 26.98 -65.85 -10.91
C LEU A 268 26.79 -66.70 -12.19
N GLN A 269 26.76 -66.06 -13.33
CA GLN A 269 26.62 -66.75 -14.64
C GLN A 269 27.73 -67.75 -14.90
N ARG A 270 28.99 -67.37 -14.64
CA ARG A 270 30.16 -68.28 -14.75
C ARG A 270 30.11 -69.44 -13.76
N ALA A 271 29.67 -69.22 -12.53
CA ALA A 271 29.51 -70.26 -11.55
C ALA A 271 28.45 -71.31 -11.96
N ILE A 272 27.30 -70.84 -12.50
CA ILE A 272 26.25 -71.75 -13.05
C ILE A 272 26.80 -72.51 -14.26
N GLN A 273 27.54 -71.86 -15.15
CA GLN A 273 28.21 -72.55 -16.29
C GLN A 273 29.18 -73.61 -15.84
N SER A 274 30.05 -73.34 -14.88
CA SER A 274 30.99 -74.34 -14.31
C SER A 274 30.26 -75.50 -13.64
N MET A 275 29.15 -75.24 -12.95
CA MET A 275 28.29 -76.29 -12.39
C MET A 275 27.71 -77.16 -13.51
N THR A 276 27.19 -76.58 -14.55
CA THR A 276 26.62 -77.29 -15.71
C THR A 276 27.65 -78.21 -16.39
N LEU A 277 28.89 -77.68 -16.56
CA LEU A 277 30.00 -78.49 -17.16
C LEU A 277 30.38 -79.62 -16.28
N GLY A 278 30.54 -79.43 -14.94
CA GLY A 278 30.83 -80.47 -13.99
C GLY A 278 29.74 -81.53 -13.95
N LEU A 279 28.45 -81.15 -14.00
CA LEU A 279 27.35 -82.14 -14.08
C LEU A 279 27.38 -82.97 -15.40
N ARG A 280 27.69 -82.33 -16.53
CA ARG A 280 27.86 -83.06 -17.80
C ARG A 280 28.99 -84.08 -17.72
N GLU A 281 30.12 -83.68 -17.16
CA GLU A 281 31.28 -84.57 -16.98
C GLU A 281 30.96 -85.78 -16.08
N LEU A 282 30.27 -85.52 -14.98
CA LEU A 282 29.83 -86.60 -14.08
C LEU A 282 28.84 -87.59 -14.78
N ILE A 283 27.85 -87.06 -15.48
CA ILE A 283 26.88 -87.91 -16.18
C ILE A 283 27.57 -88.64 -17.34
N GLY A 284 28.48 -87.97 -18.07
CA GLY A 284 29.30 -88.62 -19.09
C GLY A 284 30.13 -89.79 -18.51
N GLY A 285 30.86 -89.52 -17.42
CA GLY A 285 31.63 -90.61 -16.72
C GLY A 285 30.78 -91.78 -16.19
N ILE A 286 29.58 -91.43 -15.71
CA ILE A 286 28.63 -92.52 -15.32
C ILE A 286 28.16 -93.31 -16.56
N SER A 287 27.84 -92.64 -17.64
CA SER A 287 27.42 -93.29 -18.89
C SER A 287 28.50 -94.19 -19.46
N ASP A 288 29.76 -93.74 -19.46
CA ASP A 288 30.92 -94.48 -19.89
C ASP A 288 31.15 -95.69 -18.99
N GLY A 289 31.02 -95.50 -17.65
CA GLY A 289 31.14 -96.57 -16.65
C GLY A 289 30.04 -97.62 -16.83
N VAL A 290 28.78 -97.21 -17.08
CA VAL A 290 27.70 -98.18 -17.36
C VAL A 290 27.93 -98.93 -18.66
N THR A 291 28.49 -98.29 -19.69
CA THR A 291 28.84 -98.95 -20.97
C THR A 291 29.95 -99.92 -20.80
N GLN A 292 30.98 -99.59 -19.99
CA GLN A 292 32.04 -100.53 -19.65
C GLN A 292 31.53 -101.73 -18.84
N ILE A 293 30.65 -101.53 -17.84
CA ILE A 293 30.05 -102.61 -17.08
C ILE A 293 29.19 -103.51 -18.01
N ALA A 294 28.42 -102.88 -18.90
CA ALA A 294 27.62 -103.61 -19.89
C ALA A 294 28.54 -104.49 -20.80
N SER A 295 29.59 -103.89 -21.30
CA SER A 295 30.58 -104.64 -22.12
C SER A 295 31.30 -105.72 -21.37
N ALA A 296 31.64 -105.49 -20.11
CA ALA A 296 32.26 -106.57 -19.23
C ALA A 296 31.26 -107.64 -18.94
N ALA A 297 29.97 -107.31 -18.72
CA ALA A 297 28.90 -108.34 -18.48
C ALA A 297 28.64 -109.16 -19.79
N GLU A 298 28.68 -108.55 -20.97
CA GLU A 298 28.60 -109.29 -22.24
C GLU A 298 29.80 -110.24 -22.41
N GLN A 299 31.01 -109.78 -22.14
CA GLN A 299 32.19 -110.64 -22.17
C GLN A 299 32.15 -111.76 -21.21
N LEU A 300 31.64 -111.55 -19.99
CA LEU A 300 31.43 -112.65 -19.00
C LEU A 300 30.38 -113.64 -19.45
N SER A 301 29.29 -113.17 -20.11
CA SER A 301 28.23 -114.01 -20.66
C SER A 301 28.70 -114.84 -21.87
N ALA A 302 29.75 -114.39 -22.60
CA ALA A 302 30.31 -115.12 -23.76
C ALA A 302 31.33 -116.23 -23.33
N VAL A 303 31.74 -116.30 -22.07
CA VAL A 303 32.71 -117.28 -21.56
C VAL A 303 32.03 -118.40 -20.71
N THR A 304 30.76 -118.25 -20.43
CA THR A 304 29.94 -119.29 -19.72
C THR A 304 29.08 -119.99 -20.79
#